data_1492ac99b61ce02d00c0b24dd85f4e8a
#
_entry.id   1492ac99b61ce02d00c0b24dd85f4e8a
#
_cell.length_a   1.000
_cell.length_b   1.000
_cell.length_c   1.000
_cell.angle_alpha   90.00
_cell.angle_beta   90.00
_cell.angle_gamma   90.00
#
_symmetry.space_group_name_H-M   'P 1'
#
loop_
_entity.id
_entity.type
_entity.pdbx_description
1 polymer ?
#
loop_
_entity_poly.entity_id
_entity_poly.type
_entity_poly.pdbx_seq_one_letter_code
_entity_poly.pdbx_strand_id
1 'polypeptide(L)'
;PASADTRHSLLKRALAAGELVRIRRGLYVLSAQLRRQTLDPFCLAQRIYGPSYVSMESALAFHGWIPEAVYATTCACLKKSRSYDTPFGFFQYTTIPQRVLFVGVERLGSQTGDVFFMASPLKALADYVHLRAMAWSGLSSLIANLRIDGDAFTSLVADDFEVVEDNSTSTRVRMFLSALRKELAL
;
A
#
# COMPACT_ATOMS: atom_id res chain seq x y z
N PRO A 1 -0.47 32.99 18.28
CA PRO A 1 0.16 31.71 17.91
C PRO A 1 1.53 31.62 18.55
N ALA A 2 1.85 30.45 19.17
CA ALA A 2 3.15 30.25 19.82
C ALA A 2 4.28 30.38 18.80
N SER A 3 5.43 30.97 19.22
CA SER A 3 6.61 31.10 18.36
C SER A 3 7.16 29.74 17.94
N ALA A 4 7.98 29.68 16.89
CA ALA A 4 8.62 28.45 16.45
C ALA A 4 9.45 27.78 17.57
N ASP A 5 10.15 28.58 18.37
CA ASP A 5 10.96 28.10 19.49
C ASP A 5 10.10 27.54 20.63
N THR A 6 8.96 28.19 20.94
CA THR A 6 8.01 27.67 21.93
C THR A 6 7.45 26.31 21.51
N ARG A 7 7.06 26.17 20.23
CA ARG A 7 6.56 24.88 19.68
C ARG A 7 7.63 23.79 19.75
N HIS A 8 8.87 24.10 19.40
CA HIS A 8 9.99 23.16 19.46
C HIS A 8 10.27 22.69 20.89
N SER A 9 10.28 23.63 21.85
CA SER A 9 10.48 23.35 23.27
C SER A 9 9.37 22.49 23.87
N LEU A 10 8.10 22.74 23.49
CA LEU A 10 6.95 21.94 23.90
C LEU A 10 7.05 20.50 23.35
N LEU A 11 7.37 20.36 22.06
CA LEU A 11 7.55 19.06 21.41
C LEU A 11 8.67 18.25 22.07
N LYS A 12 9.81 18.88 22.36
CA LYS A 12 10.94 18.23 23.04
C LYS A 12 10.56 17.73 24.43
N ARG A 13 9.82 18.53 25.21
CA ARG A 13 9.32 18.12 26.54
C ARG A 13 8.34 16.95 26.47
N ALA A 14 7.36 17.02 25.55
CA ALA A 14 6.38 15.94 25.39
C ALA A 14 7.02 14.62 24.93
N LEU A 15 8.05 14.68 24.07
CA LEU A 15 8.84 13.50 23.71
C LEU A 15 9.62 12.94 24.90
N ALA A 16 10.26 13.81 25.72
CA ALA A 16 11.03 13.41 26.90
C ALA A 16 10.12 12.83 28.00
N ALA A 17 8.89 13.35 28.12
CA ALA A 17 7.86 12.82 29.02
C ALA A 17 7.19 11.52 28.55
N GLY A 18 7.50 11.05 27.32
CA GLY A 18 6.85 9.87 26.74
C GLY A 18 5.40 10.07 26.35
N GLU A 19 4.94 11.32 26.27
CA GLU A 19 3.58 11.66 25.85
C GLU A 19 3.40 11.54 24.32
N LEU A 20 4.49 11.77 23.57
CA LEU A 20 4.56 11.65 22.14
C LEU A 20 5.56 10.59 21.70
N VAL A 21 5.23 9.90 20.62
CA VAL A 21 6.13 8.99 19.90
C VAL A 21 6.43 9.59 18.53
N ARG A 22 7.70 9.65 18.18
CA ARG A 22 8.14 10.11 16.86
C ARG A 22 8.05 8.97 15.88
N ILE A 23 7.27 9.14 14.81
CA ILE A 23 7.22 8.18 13.68
C ILE A 23 8.39 8.46 12.74
N ARG A 24 8.54 9.72 12.32
CA ARG A 24 9.68 10.24 11.53
C ARG A 24 9.87 11.73 11.82
N ARG A 25 10.88 12.34 11.21
CA ARG A 25 11.07 13.81 11.31
C ARG A 25 9.81 14.55 10.85
N GLY A 26 9.23 15.33 11.74
CA GLY A 26 8.03 16.14 11.49
C GLY A 26 6.71 15.38 11.59
N LEU A 27 6.72 14.09 11.97
CA LEU A 27 5.50 13.30 12.19
C LEU A 27 5.54 12.62 13.55
N TYR A 28 4.56 12.92 14.39
CA TYR A 28 4.46 12.45 15.78
C TYR A 28 3.03 11.99 16.06
N VAL A 29 2.89 11.09 16.99
CA VAL A 29 1.60 10.61 17.50
C VAL A 29 1.62 10.61 19.03
N LEU A 30 0.47 10.65 19.66
CA LEU A 30 0.34 10.43 21.10
C LEU A 30 0.86 9.04 21.46
N SER A 31 1.43 8.89 22.66
CA SER A 31 1.82 7.57 23.17
C SER A 31 0.60 6.65 23.35
N ALA A 32 0.83 5.34 23.45
CA ALA A 32 -0.24 4.36 23.60
C ALA A 32 -1.11 4.63 24.83
N GLN A 33 -0.53 5.18 25.90
CA GLN A 33 -1.22 5.53 27.14
C GLN A 33 -2.21 6.69 26.99
N LEU A 34 -1.92 7.62 26.08
CA LEU A 34 -2.75 8.81 25.83
C LEU A 34 -3.69 8.66 24.64
N ARG A 35 -3.50 7.64 23.82
CA ARG A 35 -4.38 7.36 22.69
C ARG A 35 -5.61 6.59 23.14
N ARG A 36 -6.75 6.97 22.58
CA ARG A 36 -8.02 6.26 22.79
C ARG A 36 -8.17 5.02 21.90
N GLN A 37 -7.40 4.95 20.82
CA GLN A 37 -7.53 3.93 19.79
C GLN A 37 -6.16 3.42 19.34
N THR A 38 -6.11 2.16 18.92
CA THR A 38 -4.92 1.58 18.29
C THR A 38 -4.70 2.23 16.91
N LEU A 39 -3.46 2.47 16.56
CA LEU A 39 -3.13 2.98 15.22
C LEU A 39 -3.10 1.83 14.23
N ASP A 40 -3.84 2.01 13.15
CA ASP A 40 -3.78 1.12 12.00
C ASP A 40 -2.59 1.51 11.10
N PRO A 41 -1.65 0.59 10.81
CA PRO A 41 -0.52 0.86 9.94
C PRO A 41 -0.94 1.37 8.55
N PHE A 42 -2.05 0.91 7.99
CA PHE A 42 -2.54 1.36 6.68
C PHE A 42 -2.96 2.84 6.71
N CYS A 43 -3.56 3.29 7.81
CA CYS A 43 -3.90 4.70 8.02
C CYS A 43 -2.65 5.59 8.19
N LEU A 44 -1.55 5.02 8.70
CA LEU A 44 -0.29 5.75 8.84
C LEU A 44 0.47 5.88 7.52
N ALA A 45 0.31 4.92 6.61
CA ALA A 45 1.11 4.82 5.39
C ALA A 45 1.16 6.14 4.60
N GLN A 46 -0.01 6.72 4.28
CA GLN A 46 -0.07 7.96 3.51
C GLN A 46 0.46 9.18 4.29
N ARG A 47 0.36 9.17 5.62
CA ARG A 47 0.90 10.23 6.49
C ARG A 47 2.42 10.17 6.59
N ILE A 48 3.00 8.96 6.52
CA ILE A 48 4.44 8.77 6.53
C ILE A 48 5.07 9.27 5.23
N TYR A 49 4.53 8.85 4.07
CA TYR A 49 5.07 9.27 2.77
C TYR A 49 3.97 9.32 1.72
N GLY A 50 3.27 10.44 1.64
CA GLY A 50 2.18 10.66 0.68
C GLY A 50 2.54 11.65 -0.43
N PRO A 51 1.74 11.69 -1.51
CA PRO A 51 0.61 10.81 -1.75
C PRO A 51 1.04 9.39 -2.12
N SER A 52 0.37 8.39 -1.54
CA SER A 52 0.62 6.95 -1.72
C SER A 52 -0.65 6.16 -1.37
N TYR A 53 -0.66 4.89 -1.71
CA TYR A 53 -1.69 3.94 -1.30
C TYR A 53 -1.05 2.59 -0.93
N VAL A 54 -1.72 1.81 -0.09
CA VAL A 54 -1.30 0.45 0.27
C VAL A 54 -1.50 -0.45 -0.95
N SER A 55 -0.50 -1.28 -1.29
CA SER A 55 -0.50 -2.11 -2.50
C SER A 55 0.41 -3.33 -2.34
N MET A 56 0.59 -4.06 -3.44
CA MET A 56 1.47 -5.23 -3.51
C MET A 56 1.09 -6.27 -2.44
N GLU A 57 2.07 -6.83 -1.70
CA GLU A 57 1.82 -7.90 -0.73
C GLU A 57 0.82 -7.50 0.35
N SER A 58 0.89 -6.26 0.85
CA SER A 58 -0.03 -5.80 1.90
C SER A 58 -1.49 -5.76 1.43
N ALA A 59 -1.75 -5.31 0.20
CA ALA A 59 -3.09 -5.29 -0.35
C ALA A 59 -3.55 -6.69 -0.78
N LEU A 60 -2.67 -7.50 -1.39
CA LEU A 60 -2.98 -8.88 -1.75
C LEU A 60 -3.37 -9.72 -0.52
N ALA A 61 -2.63 -9.58 0.58
CA ALA A 61 -2.95 -10.26 1.85
C ALA A 61 -4.26 -9.73 2.46
N PHE A 62 -4.49 -8.40 2.43
CA PHE A 62 -5.73 -7.80 2.94
C PHE A 62 -6.97 -8.32 2.21
N HIS A 63 -6.88 -8.47 0.89
CA HIS A 63 -7.96 -9.02 0.06
C HIS A 63 -8.04 -10.55 0.08
N GLY A 64 -7.17 -11.22 0.85
CA GLY A 64 -7.16 -12.69 0.96
C GLY A 64 -6.60 -13.41 -0.26
N TRP A 65 -5.90 -12.70 -1.17
CA TRP A 65 -5.30 -13.31 -2.35
C TRP A 65 -4.06 -14.12 -2.03
N ILE A 66 -3.27 -13.72 -1.05
CA ILE A 66 -2.10 -14.45 -0.60
C ILE A 66 -2.22 -14.81 0.90
N PRO A 67 -1.79 -16.01 1.31
CA PRO A 67 -1.91 -16.46 2.70
C PRO A 67 -0.81 -15.91 3.63
N GLU A 68 0.22 -15.26 3.08
CA GLU A 68 1.38 -14.83 3.84
C GLU A 68 1.06 -13.66 4.79
N ALA A 69 1.58 -13.77 6.03
CA ALA A 69 1.66 -12.63 6.91
C ALA A 69 2.69 -11.62 6.37
N VAL A 70 2.25 -10.39 6.12
CA VAL A 70 3.11 -9.33 5.58
C VAL A 70 3.67 -8.50 6.74
N TYR A 71 4.98 -8.58 6.96
CA TYR A 71 5.67 -7.84 8.03
C TYR A 71 5.87 -6.36 7.72
N ALA A 72 5.94 -6.00 6.44
CA ALA A 72 6.12 -4.64 5.98
C ALA A 72 4.80 -4.10 5.41
N THR A 73 4.44 -2.86 5.73
CA THR A 73 3.38 -2.17 5.00
C THR A 73 3.92 -1.72 3.65
N THR A 74 3.53 -2.42 2.57
CA THR A 74 3.95 -2.12 1.21
C THR A 74 3.01 -1.12 0.55
N CYS A 75 3.57 -0.08 -0.07
CA CYS A 75 2.85 1.05 -0.63
C CYS A 75 3.37 1.42 -2.01
N ALA A 76 2.47 1.88 -2.85
CA ALA A 76 2.78 2.46 -4.15
C ALA A 76 2.72 3.99 -4.12
N CYS A 77 3.59 4.66 -4.87
CA CYS A 77 3.64 6.11 -5.00
C CYS A 77 4.17 6.55 -6.38
N LEU A 78 4.04 7.84 -6.69
CA LEU A 78 4.68 8.45 -7.88
C LEU A 78 6.04 9.08 -7.54
N LYS A 79 6.35 9.23 -6.25
CA LYS A 79 7.61 9.77 -5.79
C LYS A 79 8.70 8.69 -5.78
N LYS A 80 9.96 9.10 -5.57
CA LYS A 80 11.10 8.19 -5.42
C LYS A 80 10.84 7.14 -4.34
N SER A 81 11.15 5.88 -4.64
CA SER A 81 11.04 4.76 -3.68
C SER A 81 11.80 5.06 -2.40
N ARG A 82 11.19 4.71 -1.26
CA ARG A 82 11.75 4.90 0.09
C ARG A 82 11.24 3.84 1.04
N SER A 83 12.01 3.65 2.11
CA SER A 83 11.57 2.86 3.26
C SER A 83 11.70 3.66 4.56
N TYR A 84 10.88 3.31 5.53
CA TYR A 84 10.88 3.89 6.87
C TYR A 84 10.75 2.77 7.90
N ASP A 85 11.72 2.69 8.78
CA ASP A 85 11.62 1.89 10.00
C ASP A 85 11.04 2.79 11.10
N THR A 86 9.94 2.36 11.69
CA THR A 86 9.19 3.17 12.65
C THR A 86 8.77 2.32 13.85
N PRO A 87 8.44 2.94 15.00
CA PRO A 87 7.88 2.21 16.14
C PRO A 87 6.54 1.49 15.84
N PHE A 88 5.94 1.73 14.67
CA PHE A 88 4.68 1.15 14.23
C PHE A 88 4.84 0.15 13.08
N GLY A 89 6.06 -0.29 12.82
CA GLY A 89 6.42 -1.23 11.77
C GLY A 89 7.24 -0.63 10.65
N PHE A 90 7.62 -1.49 9.73
CA PHE A 90 8.40 -1.13 8.55
C PHE A 90 7.48 -0.77 7.38
N PHE A 91 7.70 0.38 6.77
CA PHE A 91 6.94 0.87 5.62
C PHE A 91 7.85 0.97 4.40
N GLN A 92 7.41 0.35 3.31
CA GLN A 92 8.14 0.35 2.04
C GLN A 92 7.29 1.02 0.95
N TYR A 93 7.84 2.03 0.29
CA TYR A 93 7.20 2.78 -0.79
C TYR A 93 7.95 2.53 -2.09
N THR A 94 7.22 2.05 -3.09
CA THR A 94 7.75 1.76 -4.43
C THR A 94 7.17 2.75 -5.44
N THR A 95 8.03 3.29 -6.28
CA THR A 95 7.60 4.11 -7.42
C THR A 95 6.94 3.22 -8.45
N ILE A 96 5.67 3.47 -8.75
CA ILE A 96 4.92 2.73 -9.77
C ILE A 96 4.73 3.61 -11.01
N PRO A 97 5.09 3.11 -12.20
CA PRO A 97 4.93 3.84 -13.46
C PRO A 97 3.47 3.81 -13.91
N GLN A 98 2.74 4.87 -13.61
CA GLN A 98 1.32 5.04 -13.89
C GLN A 98 0.98 6.50 -14.19
N ARG A 99 -0.12 6.74 -14.90
CA ARG A 99 -0.55 8.09 -15.30
C ARG A 99 -1.20 8.85 -14.14
N VAL A 100 -2.12 8.20 -13.45
CA VAL A 100 -2.91 8.75 -12.34
C VAL A 100 -2.79 7.86 -11.12
N LEU A 101 -2.47 8.45 -9.95
CA LEU A 101 -2.08 7.71 -8.75
C LEU A 101 -3.18 6.81 -8.19
N PHE A 102 -4.42 7.26 -8.16
CA PHE A 102 -5.50 6.58 -7.44
C PHE A 102 -6.46 5.78 -8.35
N VAL A 103 -6.09 5.51 -9.59
CA VAL A 103 -6.86 4.62 -10.48
C VAL A 103 -6.69 3.17 -10.03
N GLY A 104 -7.79 2.45 -9.86
CA GLY A 104 -7.81 1.10 -9.29
C GLY A 104 -7.50 1.06 -7.78
N VAL A 105 -7.75 2.18 -7.08
CA VAL A 105 -7.52 2.33 -5.63
C VAL A 105 -8.82 2.64 -4.92
N GLU A 106 -9.09 1.91 -3.86
CA GLU A 106 -10.27 2.04 -3.03
C GLU A 106 -10.01 2.90 -1.80
N ARG A 107 -11.03 3.61 -1.36
CA ARG A 107 -11.03 4.34 -0.09
C ARG A 107 -11.74 3.50 0.96
N LEU A 108 -11.00 2.94 1.88
CA LEU A 108 -11.49 2.02 2.90
C LEU A 108 -11.47 2.67 4.29
N GLY A 109 -12.40 2.24 5.15
CA GLY A 109 -12.44 2.63 6.56
C GLY A 109 -11.75 1.59 7.43
N SER A 110 -10.94 2.05 8.39
CA SER A 110 -10.43 1.17 9.45
C SER A 110 -11.49 0.92 10.52
N GLN A 111 -11.26 -0.08 11.36
CA GLN A 111 -12.14 -0.34 12.52
C GLN A 111 -12.19 0.83 13.52
N THR A 112 -11.22 1.73 13.48
CA THR A 112 -11.14 2.93 14.32
C THR A 112 -11.82 4.17 13.70
N GLY A 113 -12.44 4.03 12.52
CA GLY A 113 -13.09 5.12 11.80
C GLY A 113 -12.12 6.00 10.98
N ASP A 114 -10.83 5.75 11.04
CA ASP A 114 -9.85 6.37 10.15
C ASP A 114 -9.98 5.80 8.72
N VAL A 115 -9.41 6.51 7.75
CA VAL A 115 -9.48 6.16 6.34
C VAL A 115 -8.09 5.91 5.77
N PHE A 116 -8.00 4.91 4.90
CA PHE A 116 -6.80 4.62 4.13
C PHE A 116 -7.15 4.32 2.66
N PHE A 117 -6.13 4.40 1.80
CA PHE A 117 -6.25 4.10 0.38
C PHE A 117 -5.51 2.80 0.09
N MET A 118 -6.19 1.88 -0.60
CA MET A 118 -5.66 0.55 -0.90
C MET A 118 -5.96 0.18 -2.35
N ALA A 119 -4.99 -0.43 -3.01
CA ALA A 119 -5.17 -0.99 -4.34
C ALA A 119 -6.24 -2.07 -4.33
N SER A 120 -7.09 -2.12 -5.37
CA SER A 120 -7.92 -3.28 -5.66
C SER A 120 -7.04 -4.53 -5.89
N PRO A 121 -7.57 -5.76 -5.82
CA PRO A 121 -6.77 -6.96 -5.99
C PRO A 121 -5.95 -6.99 -7.28
N LEU A 122 -6.58 -6.68 -8.43
CA LEU A 122 -5.90 -6.64 -9.72
C LEU A 122 -4.84 -5.54 -9.79
N LYS A 123 -5.13 -4.35 -9.22
CA LYS A 123 -4.16 -3.25 -9.14
C LYS A 123 -2.97 -3.62 -8.25
N ALA A 124 -3.20 -4.27 -7.12
CA ALA A 124 -2.15 -4.75 -6.20
C ALA A 124 -1.25 -5.79 -6.89
N LEU A 125 -1.83 -6.70 -7.66
CA LEU A 125 -1.10 -7.68 -8.47
C LEU A 125 -0.26 -6.97 -9.55
N ALA A 126 -0.82 -6.00 -10.27
CA ALA A 126 -0.11 -5.22 -11.28
C ALA A 126 1.13 -4.49 -10.70
N ASP A 127 0.97 -3.87 -9.53
CA ASP A 127 2.06 -3.19 -8.82
C ASP A 127 3.12 -4.21 -8.34
N TYR A 128 2.70 -5.38 -7.89
CA TYR A 128 3.59 -6.48 -7.50
C TYR A 128 4.41 -7.00 -8.68
N VAL A 129 3.76 -7.20 -9.84
CA VAL A 129 4.42 -7.58 -11.10
C VAL A 129 5.50 -6.57 -11.50
N HIS A 130 5.22 -5.28 -11.33
CA HIS A 130 6.21 -4.24 -11.56
C HIS A 130 7.38 -4.34 -10.60
N LEU A 131 7.10 -4.42 -9.30
CA LEU A 131 8.12 -4.50 -8.22
C LEU A 131 9.06 -5.70 -8.40
N ARG A 132 8.49 -6.88 -8.70
CA ARG A 132 9.22 -8.14 -8.84
C ARG A 132 9.78 -8.36 -10.25
N ALA A 133 9.54 -7.43 -11.16
CA ALA A 133 9.92 -7.54 -12.58
C ALA A 133 9.44 -8.84 -13.24
N MET A 134 8.24 -9.32 -12.84
CA MET A 134 7.71 -10.60 -13.31
C MET A 134 7.39 -10.59 -14.80
N ALA A 135 7.68 -11.69 -15.46
CA ALA A 135 7.20 -12.02 -16.79
C ALA A 135 6.01 -12.99 -16.68
N TRP A 136 5.14 -12.98 -17.67
CA TRP A 136 4.06 -13.96 -17.73
C TRP A 136 4.60 -15.37 -17.97
N SER A 137 4.14 -16.33 -17.19
CA SER A 137 4.52 -17.76 -17.28
C SER A 137 3.30 -18.69 -17.16
N GLY A 138 2.08 -18.15 -17.35
CA GLY A 138 0.83 -18.87 -17.25
C GLY A 138 0.14 -18.72 -15.88
N LEU A 139 -1.20 -18.86 -15.89
CA LEU A 139 -2.04 -18.72 -14.69
C LEU A 139 -1.66 -19.72 -13.59
N SER A 140 -1.45 -20.98 -13.97
CA SER A 140 -1.05 -22.03 -13.02
C SER A 140 0.27 -21.72 -12.33
N SER A 141 1.24 -21.13 -13.05
CA SER A 141 2.52 -20.69 -12.48
C SER A 141 2.33 -19.51 -11.53
N LEU A 142 1.47 -18.56 -11.88
CA LEU A 142 1.15 -17.41 -11.02
C LEU A 142 0.51 -17.86 -9.72
N ILE A 143 -0.49 -18.74 -9.80
CA ILE A 143 -1.17 -19.35 -8.65
C ILE A 143 -0.17 -20.05 -7.74
N ALA A 144 0.68 -20.92 -8.30
CA ALA A 144 1.65 -21.67 -7.52
C ALA A 144 2.70 -20.75 -6.86
N ASN A 145 3.23 -19.77 -7.59
CA ASN A 145 4.27 -18.86 -7.09
C ASN A 145 3.81 -17.93 -5.96
N LEU A 146 2.58 -17.44 -6.04
CA LEU A 146 2.00 -16.55 -5.05
C LEU A 146 1.06 -17.26 -4.07
N ARG A 147 0.84 -18.57 -4.26
CA ARG A 147 -0.13 -19.37 -3.48
C ARG A 147 -1.52 -18.72 -3.43
N ILE A 148 -1.91 -18.09 -4.54
CA ILE A 148 -3.25 -17.49 -4.68
C ILE A 148 -4.26 -18.63 -4.81
N ASP A 149 -5.41 -18.49 -4.13
CA ASP A 149 -6.54 -19.36 -4.41
C ASP A 149 -7.07 -19.06 -5.83
N GLY A 150 -7.21 -20.10 -6.65
CA GLY A 150 -7.72 -19.96 -8.04
C GLY A 150 -9.07 -19.26 -8.10
N ASP A 151 -9.93 -19.44 -7.11
CA ASP A 151 -11.23 -18.79 -7.00
C ASP A 151 -11.14 -17.26 -6.84
N ALA A 152 -10.01 -16.73 -6.39
CA ALA A 152 -9.80 -15.29 -6.26
C ALA A 152 -9.94 -14.55 -7.59
N PHE A 153 -9.62 -15.19 -8.72
CA PHE A 153 -9.73 -14.61 -10.05
C PHE A 153 -11.15 -14.55 -10.58
N THR A 154 -12.09 -15.30 -10.01
CA THR A 154 -13.49 -15.35 -10.46
C THR A 154 -14.25 -14.04 -10.22
N SER A 155 -13.76 -13.20 -9.32
CA SER A 155 -14.34 -11.88 -9.03
C SER A 155 -13.92 -10.79 -10.01
N LEU A 156 -12.93 -11.05 -10.86
CA LEU A 156 -12.41 -10.06 -11.82
C LEU A 156 -13.33 -9.96 -13.04
N VAL A 157 -13.48 -8.73 -13.53
CA VAL A 157 -14.23 -8.44 -14.76
C VAL A 157 -13.35 -7.71 -15.77
N ALA A 158 -13.75 -7.70 -17.03
CA ALA A 158 -12.99 -7.07 -18.12
C ALA A 158 -12.66 -5.60 -17.84
N ASP A 159 -13.59 -4.85 -17.25
CA ASP A 159 -13.43 -3.43 -16.92
C ASP A 159 -12.29 -3.18 -15.93
N ASP A 160 -12.06 -4.11 -14.98
CA ASP A 160 -10.93 -3.99 -14.03
C ASP A 160 -9.60 -3.97 -14.77
N PHE A 161 -9.46 -4.83 -15.79
CA PHE A 161 -8.25 -4.89 -16.62
C PHE A 161 -8.07 -3.62 -17.43
N GLU A 162 -9.13 -3.13 -18.10
CA GLU A 162 -9.06 -1.91 -18.91
C GLU A 162 -8.59 -0.72 -18.08
N VAL A 163 -9.17 -0.54 -16.90
CA VAL A 163 -8.82 0.55 -15.97
C VAL A 163 -7.35 0.49 -15.55
N VAL A 164 -6.83 -0.70 -15.20
CA VAL A 164 -5.46 -0.84 -14.72
C VAL A 164 -4.44 -0.81 -15.86
N GLU A 165 -4.74 -1.44 -17.01
CA GLU A 165 -3.88 -1.45 -18.21
C GLU A 165 -3.70 -0.04 -18.77
N ASP A 166 -4.77 0.71 -18.96
CA ASP A 166 -4.75 2.07 -19.51
C ASP A 166 -3.99 3.05 -18.61
N ASN A 167 -4.07 2.85 -17.30
CA ASN A 167 -3.35 3.69 -16.36
C ASN A 167 -1.86 3.35 -16.26
N SER A 168 -1.46 2.11 -16.56
CA SER A 168 -0.07 1.68 -16.47
C SER A 168 0.77 2.19 -17.63
N THR A 169 1.94 2.79 -17.34
CA THR A 169 2.95 3.16 -18.34
C THR A 169 4.03 2.09 -18.51
N SER A 170 3.97 1.00 -17.74
CA SER A 170 4.89 -0.13 -17.83
C SER A 170 4.45 -1.12 -18.90
N THR A 171 5.24 -1.28 -19.97
CA THR A 171 5.00 -2.28 -21.02
C THR A 171 4.92 -3.70 -20.44
N ARG A 172 5.80 -4.04 -19.49
CA ARG A 172 5.80 -5.35 -18.81
C ARG A 172 4.47 -5.61 -18.11
N VAL A 173 3.97 -4.65 -17.33
CA VAL A 173 2.69 -4.80 -16.60
C VAL A 173 1.53 -4.97 -17.58
N ARG A 174 1.48 -4.16 -18.63
CA ARG A 174 0.42 -4.26 -19.65
C ARG A 174 0.45 -5.62 -20.36
N MET A 175 1.62 -6.10 -20.76
CA MET A 175 1.77 -7.44 -21.39
C MET A 175 1.34 -8.55 -20.43
N PHE A 176 1.70 -8.45 -19.15
CA PHE A 176 1.32 -9.43 -18.13
C PHE A 176 -0.21 -9.45 -17.93
N LEU A 177 -0.84 -8.29 -17.77
CA LEU A 177 -2.29 -8.18 -17.56
C LEU A 177 -3.07 -8.66 -18.79
N SER A 178 -2.65 -8.28 -20.00
CA SER A 178 -3.27 -8.73 -21.25
C SER A 178 -3.20 -10.26 -21.41
N ALA A 179 -2.08 -10.88 -21.03
CA ALA A 179 -1.95 -12.34 -21.05
C ALA A 179 -2.81 -13.02 -19.99
N LEU A 180 -2.88 -12.46 -18.77
CA LEU A 180 -3.75 -12.93 -17.69
C LEU A 180 -5.22 -12.84 -18.10
N ARG A 181 -5.67 -11.69 -18.60
CA ARG A 181 -7.04 -11.46 -19.10
C ARG A 181 -7.44 -12.49 -20.15
N LYS A 182 -6.54 -12.74 -21.11
CA LYS A 182 -6.78 -13.75 -22.17
C LYS A 182 -6.96 -15.17 -21.61
N GLU A 183 -6.16 -15.55 -20.61
CA GLU A 183 -6.23 -16.90 -20.02
C GLU A 183 -7.46 -17.05 -19.12
N LEU A 184 -7.98 -15.95 -18.55
CA LEU A 184 -9.25 -15.90 -17.81
C LEU A 184 -10.50 -15.83 -18.72
N ALA A 185 -10.32 -15.68 -20.04
CA ALA A 185 -11.38 -15.52 -21.04
C ALA A 185 -12.29 -14.28 -20.78
N LEU A 186 -11.72 -13.17 -20.32
CA LEU A 186 -12.39 -11.89 -20.02
C LEU A 186 -12.22 -10.87 -21.16
#